data_1873bed074dd25e8153c58f175ff08d4
#
_entry.id   1873bed074dd25e8153c58f175ff08d4
#
_cell.length_a   1.000
_cell.length_b   1.000
_cell.length_c   1.000
_cell.angle_alpha   90.00
_cell.angle_beta   90.00
_cell.angle_gamma   90.00
#
_symmetry.space_group_name_H-M   'P 1'
#
loop_
_entity.id
_entity.type
_entity.pdbx_description
1 polymer ?
#
loop_
_entity_poly.entity_id
_entity_poly.type
_entity_poly.pdbx_seq_one_letter_code
_entity_poly.pdbx_strand_id
1 'polypeptide(L)'
;MSSFDPSLYPATYRASVGYSIFFHLLSGIAIVAGSLAAWYFGTGHEMRTAREALIFCLVSVCFVFLGLNLAYSVLRSKVILSADAVTLQGLFTARTLLRGEIGGRRVVGTQYFSILELIPRSRAQKKLKIPLFLRTDLAFHAWFEGISDLDAKDLAESEAQLAVDPDLGFRSNERQQQVASARRTATTLNVVGGIAGAWGLFFPRPYSLIIFLLAIVPLIVMAVLARSRGIYQIEGRRTDSRPALTLAFLIPGLALGFRAIDDMHMLRWEPILLLTAICALLLAWLLIRSDHRLWRRPAAVILIVFFGVFYSDGLVAALNALLDRSEPRAYETVVTDKHMSSGKTTTYYLRLEPWGPQTATDDESVPYSLYESRQIGDRVCVYLHSGALNAPWYDIGRCR
;
A
#
# COMPACT_ATOMS: atom_id res chain seq x y z
N MET A 1 37.21 -5.57 -13.98
CA MET A 1 36.20 -6.41 -14.65
C MET A 1 36.59 -7.86 -14.33
N SER A 2 35.79 -8.53 -13.49
CA SER A 2 36.01 -9.95 -13.19
C SER A 2 35.53 -10.75 -14.41
N SER A 3 36.45 -11.35 -15.17
CA SER A 3 36.09 -12.25 -16.26
C SER A 3 35.41 -13.50 -15.70
N PHE A 4 34.35 -13.97 -16.36
CA PHE A 4 33.72 -15.25 -16.06
C PHE A 4 34.76 -16.37 -16.06
N ASP A 5 34.97 -17.00 -14.92
CA ASP A 5 35.89 -18.13 -14.75
C ASP A 5 35.07 -19.41 -14.48
N PRO A 6 35.03 -20.35 -15.42
CA PRO A 6 34.28 -21.61 -15.26
C PRO A 6 34.74 -22.47 -14.08
N SER A 7 35.97 -22.32 -13.61
CA SER A 7 36.53 -23.12 -12.52
C SER A 7 35.92 -22.79 -11.14
N LEU A 8 35.25 -21.64 -11.02
CA LEU A 8 34.57 -21.22 -9.80
C LEU A 8 33.19 -21.90 -9.59
N TYR A 9 32.76 -22.71 -10.54
CA TYR A 9 31.47 -23.39 -10.50
C TYR A 9 31.61 -24.91 -10.44
N PRO A 10 30.70 -25.65 -9.80
CA PRO A 10 29.39 -25.18 -9.31
C PRO A 10 29.44 -24.40 -7.97
N ALA A 11 28.68 -23.31 -7.89
CA ALA A 11 28.52 -22.50 -6.69
C ALA A 11 27.08 -22.53 -6.19
N THR A 12 26.89 -22.65 -4.87
CA THR A 12 25.56 -22.71 -4.27
C THR A 12 25.28 -21.50 -3.39
N TYR A 13 24.18 -20.80 -3.66
CA TYR A 13 23.76 -19.59 -2.96
C TYR A 13 22.46 -19.83 -2.18
N ARG A 14 22.46 -19.39 -0.94
CA ARG A 14 21.31 -19.46 -0.02
C ARG A 14 20.94 -18.07 0.48
N ALA A 15 19.80 -17.96 1.13
CA ALA A 15 19.37 -16.70 1.77
C ALA A 15 20.47 -16.17 2.70
N SER A 16 20.68 -14.86 2.70
CA SER A 16 21.62 -14.22 3.62
C SER A 16 21.11 -14.36 5.06
N VAL A 17 22.03 -14.37 6.02
CA VAL A 17 21.69 -14.58 7.44
C VAL A 17 20.65 -13.56 7.94
N GLY A 18 20.82 -12.29 7.60
CA GLY A 18 19.88 -11.24 8.01
C GLY A 18 18.46 -11.48 7.46
N TYR A 19 18.32 -11.81 6.18
CA TYR A 19 17.03 -12.14 5.60
C TYR A 19 16.44 -13.44 6.15
N SER A 20 17.28 -14.44 6.40
CA SER A 20 16.85 -15.68 7.02
C SER A 20 16.25 -15.43 8.41
N ILE A 21 16.93 -14.66 9.26
CA ILE A 21 16.43 -14.26 10.58
C ILE A 21 15.12 -13.47 10.44
N PHE A 22 15.07 -12.47 9.56
CA PHE A 22 13.88 -11.65 9.34
C PHE A 22 12.65 -12.50 8.97
N PHE A 23 12.80 -13.40 7.98
CA PHE A 23 11.70 -14.26 7.54
C PHE A 23 11.30 -15.30 8.57
N HIS A 24 12.24 -15.83 9.37
CA HIS A 24 11.91 -16.73 10.47
C HIS A 24 11.17 -16.02 11.61
N LEU A 25 11.57 -14.79 11.94
CA LEU A 25 10.83 -13.96 12.90
C LEU A 25 9.41 -13.65 12.39
N LEU A 26 9.27 -13.22 11.14
CA LEU A 26 7.97 -12.95 10.53
C LEU A 26 7.10 -14.20 10.50
N SER A 27 7.67 -15.35 10.17
CA SER A 27 7.01 -16.65 10.21
C SER A 27 6.57 -17.02 11.64
N GLY A 28 7.45 -16.85 12.62
CA GLY A 28 7.13 -17.07 14.03
C GLY A 28 5.97 -16.20 14.51
N ILE A 29 5.99 -14.90 14.17
CA ILE A 29 4.89 -13.99 14.48
C ILE A 29 3.59 -14.46 13.85
N ALA A 30 3.60 -14.84 12.56
CA ALA A 30 2.40 -15.31 11.86
C ALA A 30 1.84 -16.60 12.50
N ILE A 31 2.71 -17.55 12.87
CA ILE A 31 2.31 -18.81 13.52
C ILE A 31 1.71 -18.52 14.92
N VAL A 32 2.39 -17.72 15.73
CA VAL A 32 1.94 -17.39 17.09
C VAL A 32 0.63 -16.60 17.04
N ALA A 33 0.56 -15.54 16.23
CA ALA A 33 -0.65 -14.73 16.09
C ALA A 33 -1.84 -15.56 15.55
N GLY A 34 -1.60 -16.38 14.52
CA GLY A 34 -2.63 -17.28 13.97
C GLY A 34 -3.09 -18.32 14.99
N SER A 35 -2.17 -18.89 15.79
CA SER A 35 -2.52 -19.87 16.82
C SER A 35 -3.30 -19.24 17.98
N LEU A 36 -2.89 -18.05 18.45
CA LEU A 36 -3.60 -17.31 19.48
C LEU A 36 -4.99 -16.90 19.01
N ALA A 37 -5.12 -16.43 17.78
CA ALA A 37 -6.40 -16.08 17.19
C ALA A 37 -7.30 -17.32 17.05
N ALA A 38 -6.77 -18.44 16.57
CA ALA A 38 -7.53 -19.70 16.48
C ALA A 38 -8.02 -20.18 17.85
N TRP A 39 -7.20 -20.07 18.88
CA TRP A 39 -7.57 -20.40 20.26
C TRP A 39 -8.63 -19.44 20.79
N TYR A 40 -8.44 -18.14 20.69
CA TYR A 40 -9.35 -17.10 21.18
C TYR A 40 -10.73 -17.22 20.55
N PHE A 41 -10.79 -17.29 19.23
CA PHE A 41 -12.05 -17.41 18.51
C PHE A 41 -12.66 -18.81 18.61
N GLY A 42 -11.85 -19.85 18.74
CA GLY A 42 -12.30 -21.23 18.93
C GLY A 42 -12.95 -21.49 20.29
N THR A 43 -12.60 -20.72 21.33
CA THR A 43 -13.20 -20.80 22.67
C THR A 43 -14.51 -20.00 22.80
N GLY A 44 -15.00 -19.39 21.71
CA GLY A 44 -16.30 -18.72 21.65
C GLY A 44 -16.37 -17.34 22.33
N HIS A 45 -15.23 -16.76 22.71
CA HIS A 45 -15.18 -15.41 23.25
C HIS A 45 -15.62 -14.40 22.17
N GLU A 46 -16.62 -13.59 22.44
CA GLU A 46 -17.12 -12.49 21.60
C GLU A 46 -17.80 -12.87 20.26
N MET A 47 -17.97 -14.16 19.93
CA MET A 47 -18.63 -14.56 18.70
C MET A 47 -20.14 -14.64 18.83
N ARG A 48 -20.86 -13.86 18.00
CA ARG A 48 -22.33 -13.85 17.96
C ARG A 48 -22.92 -15.04 17.18
N THR A 49 -22.16 -15.58 16.22
CA THR A 49 -22.63 -16.66 15.36
C THR A 49 -21.57 -17.74 15.11
N ALA A 50 -22.00 -19.01 14.97
CA ALA A 50 -21.11 -20.10 14.60
C ALA A 50 -20.40 -19.88 13.24
N ARG A 51 -21.03 -19.13 12.34
CA ARG A 51 -20.46 -18.79 11.02
C ARG A 51 -19.27 -17.85 11.17
N GLU A 52 -19.34 -16.85 12.03
CA GLU A 52 -18.23 -15.93 12.33
C GLU A 52 -17.04 -16.70 12.93
N ALA A 53 -17.29 -17.54 13.94
CA ALA A 53 -16.27 -18.39 14.53
C ALA A 53 -15.55 -19.26 13.49
N LEU A 54 -16.30 -19.88 12.58
CA LEU A 54 -15.74 -20.69 11.49
C LEU A 54 -14.84 -19.87 10.55
N ILE A 55 -15.28 -18.67 10.13
CA ILE A 55 -14.52 -17.81 9.24
C ILE A 55 -13.19 -17.40 9.91
N PHE A 56 -13.22 -16.93 11.15
CA PHE A 56 -12.01 -16.53 11.87
C PHE A 56 -11.06 -17.69 12.14
N CYS A 57 -11.58 -18.87 12.48
CA CYS A 57 -10.74 -20.08 12.60
C CYS A 57 -10.06 -20.43 11.26
N LEU A 58 -10.79 -20.39 10.14
CA LEU A 58 -10.22 -20.65 8.83
C LEU A 58 -9.11 -19.64 8.48
N VAL A 59 -9.35 -18.34 8.71
CA VAL A 59 -8.35 -17.29 8.50
C VAL A 59 -7.11 -17.53 9.36
N SER A 60 -7.30 -17.86 10.64
CA SER A 60 -6.20 -18.15 11.57
C SER A 60 -5.37 -19.36 11.13
N VAL A 61 -6.01 -20.43 10.69
CA VAL A 61 -5.33 -21.61 10.12
C VAL A 61 -4.55 -21.25 8.85
N CYS A 62 -5.10 -20.39 8.00
CA CYS A 62 -4.37 -19.88 6.83
C CYS A 62 -3.09 -19.10 7.21
N PHE A 63 -3.14 -18.29 8.26
CA PHE A 63 -1.95 -17.58 8.77
C PHE A 63 -0.87 -18.54 9.29
N VAL A 64 -1.26 -19.55 10.05
CA VAL A 64 -0.33 -20.59 10.52
C VAL A 64 0.30 -21.33 9.34
N PHE A 65 -0.50 -21.75 8.38
CA PHE A 65 -0.02 -22.44 7.19
C PHE A 65 0.92 -21.56 6.35
N LEU A 66 0.59 -20.27 6.19
CA LEU A 66 1.42 -19.31 5.48
C LEU A 66 2.77 -19.13 6.21
N GLY A 67 2.76 -19.00 7.53
CA GLY A 67 3.97 -18.88 8.33
C GLY A 67 4.87 -20.13 8.20
N LEU A 68 4.31 -21.32 8.32
CA LEU A 68 5.06 -22.58 8.15
C LEU A 68 5.64 -22.71 6.74
N ASN A 69 4.85 -22.35 5.72
CA ASN A 69 5.31 -22.38 4.32
C ASN A 69 6.46 -21.38 4.09
N LEU A 70 6.37 -20.19 4.67
CA LEU A 70 7.42 -19.17 4.57
C LEU A 70 8.73 -19.66 5.23
N ALA A 71 8.68 -20.15 6.47
CA ALA A 71 9.85 -20.67 7.16
C ALA A 71 10.54 -21.78 6.39
N TYR A 72 9.76 -22.75 5.93
CA TYR A 72 10.28 -23.89 5.19
C TYR A 72 10.82 -23.50 3.81
N SER A 73 10.19 -22.54 3.14
CA SER A 73 10.67 -22.00 1.85
C SER A 73 12.05 -21.36 1.97
N VAL A 74 12.28 -20.58 3.02
CA VAL A 74 13.57 -19.92 3.26
C VAL A 74 14.68 -20.94 3.55
N LEU A 75 14.37 -21.98 4.31
CA LEU A 75 15.33 -23.04 4.64
C LEU A 75 15.76 -23.87 3.43
N ARG A 76 14.82 -24.18 2.53
CA ARG A 76 15.05 -25.11 1.40
C ARG A 76 15.45 -24.43 0.09
N SER A 77 15.10 -23.15 -0.10
CA SER A 77 15.43 -22.47 -1.36
C SER A 77 16.93 -22.23 -1.50
N LYS A 78 17.48 -22.67 -2.62
CA LYS A 78 18.87 -22.41 -3.01
C LYS A 78 18.98 -22.20 -4.52
N VAL A 79 19.98 -21.42 -4.91
CA VAL A 79 20.36 -21.23 -6.30
C VAL A 79 21.72 -21.91 -6.51
N ILE A 80 21.80 -22.77 -7.50
CA ILE A 80 23.03 -23.45 -7.90
C ILE A 80 23.41 -22.89 -9.27
N LEU A 81 24.58 -22.27 -9.34
CA LEU A 81 25.18 -21.84 -10.59
C LEU A 81 26.22 -22.89 -11.04
N SER A 82 25.98 -23.51 -12.16
CA SER A 82 26.98 -24.33 -12.87
C SER A 82 27.64 -23.46 -13.95
N ALA A 83 28.70 -23.92 -14.57
CA ALA A 83 29.38 -23.16 -15.63
C ALA A 83 28.42 -22.74 -16.78
N ASP A 84 27.50 -23.62 -17.14
CA ASP A 84 26.58 -23.48 -18.28
C ASP A 84 25.09 -23.39 -17.91
N ALA A 85 24.75 -23.51 -16.65
CA ALA A 85 23.33 -23.55 -16.21
C ALA A 85 23.11 -22.88 -14.86
N VAL A 86 21.90 -22.38 -14.66
CA VAL A 86 21.38 -21.93 -13.36
C VAL A 86 20.21 -22.81 -12.94
N THR A 87 20.28 -23.35 -11.73
CA THR A 87 19.21 -24.15 -11.14
C THR A 87 18.67 -23.47 -9.91
N LEU A 88 17.38 -23.15 -9.91
CA LEU A 88 16.63 -22.72 -8.74
C LEU A 88 15.95 -23.94 -8.12
N GLN A 89 16.40 -24.32 -6.95
CA GLN A 89 15.77 -25.36 -6.17
C GLN A 89 14.81 -24.71 -5.16
N GLY A 90 13.53 -24.89 -5.39
CA GLY A 90 12.47 -24.46 -4.49
C GLY A 90 12.04 -25.59 -3.55
N LEU A 91 10.86 -25.43 -2.92
CA LEU A 91 10.29 -26.35 -1.97
C LEU A 91 9.98 -27.72 -2.58
N PHE A 92 9.25 -27.74 -3.69
CA PHE A 92 8.70 -28.94 -4.33
C PHE A 92 9.24 -29.14 -5.75
N THR A 93 9.94 -28.16 -6.30
CA THR A 93 10.38 -28.18 -7.69
C THR A 93 11.79 -27.63 -7.82
N ALA A 94 12.58 -28.26 -8.69
CA ALA A 94 13.84 -27.73 -9.19
C ALA A 94 13.63 -27.29 -10.65
N ARG A 95 14.15 -26.12 -10.99
CA ARG A 95 14.07 -25.60 -12.36
C ARG A 95 15.44 -25.15 -12.80
N THR A 96 15.86 -25.69 -13.93
CA THR A 96 17.16 -25.39 -14.54
C THR A 96 16.93 -24.60 -15.85
N LEU A 97 17.78 -23.63 -16.11
CA LEU A 97 17.83 -22.88 -17.35
C LEU A 97 19.30 -22.80 -17.81
N LEU A 98 19.55 -23.22 -19.04
CA LEU A 98 20.90 -23.15 -19.59
C LEU A 98 21.28 -21.69 -19.90
N ARG A 99 22.56 -21.34 -19.68
CA ARG A 99 23.04 -19.96 -19.89
C ARG A 99 22.85 -19.51 -21.32
N GLY A 100 23.07 -20.42 -22.31
CA GLY A 100 22.85 -20.15 -23.73
C GLY A 100 21.36 -19.90 -24.10
N GLU A 101 20.40 -20.39 -23.30
CA GLU A 101 18.96 -20.20 -23.50
C GLU A 101 18.46 -18.89 -22.90
N ILE A 102 19.28 -18.19 -22.10
CA ILE A 102 18.90 -16.92 -21.50
C ILE A 102 18.97 -15.82 -22.56
N GLY A 103 17.84 -15.19 -22.84
CA GLY A 103 17.74 -14.04 -23.75
C GLY A 103 18.06 -12.71 -23.08
N GLY A 104 17.91 -12.62 -21.74
CA GLY A 104 18.21 -11.43 -20.97
C GLY A 104 17.85 -11.56 -19.50
N ARG A 105 18.28 -10.60 -18.72
CA ARG A 105 17.97 -10.47 -17.30
C ARG A 105 17.23 -9.18 -17.00
N ARG A 106 16.40 -9.20 -15.96
CA ARG A 106 15.65 -8.05 -15.45
C ARG A 106 15.57 -8.10 -13.94
N VAL A 107 15.68 -6.95 -13.28
CA VAL A 107 15.48 -6.85 -11.81
C VAL A 107 14.11 -6.27 -11.52
N VAL A 108 13.24 -7.08 -10.91
CA VAL A 108 11.88 -6.70 -10.55
C VAL A 108 11.77 -6.60 -9.03
N GLY A 109 11.07 -5.59 -8.56
CA GLY A 109 10.81 -5.43 -7.13
C GLY A 109 11.30 -4.09 -6.57
N THR A 110 11.29 -4.00 -5.23
CA THR A 110 11.69 -2.80 -4.48
C THR A 110 13.18 -2.85 -4.11
N GLN A 111 13.65 -1.79 -3.47
CA GLN A 111 15.02 -1.73 -2.95
C GLN A 111 15.33 -2.86 -1.95
N TYR A 112 14.32 -3.30 -1.18
CA TYR A 112 14.46 -4.32 -0.13
C TYR A 112 14.13 -5.73 -0.61
N PHE A 113 13.22 -5.86 -1.58
CA PHE A 113 12.76 -7.16 -2.10
C PHE A 113 12.89 -7.17 -3.62
N SER A 114 14.10 -7.45 -4.09
CA SER A 114 14.38 -7.54 -5.52
C SER A 114 14.47 -9.00 -5.96
N ILE A 115 13.95 -9.26 -7.16
CA ILE A 115 13.96 -10.57 -7.82
C ILE A 115 14.68 -10.38 -9.15
N LEU A 116 15.68 -11.19 -9.40
CA LEU A 116 16.33 -11.30 -10.71
C LEU A 116 15.51 -12.26 -11.57
N GLU A 117 14.82 -11.73 -12.57
CA GLU A 117 14.12 -12.53 -13.58
C GLU A 117 15.06 -12.83 -14.75
N LEU A 118 15.30 -14.10 -15.01
CA LEU A 118 15.96 -14.56 -16.23
C LEU A 118 14.90 -14.90 -17.27
N ILE A 119 14.99 -14.22 -18.40
CA ILE A 119 14.02 -14.33 -19.48
C ILE A 119 14.63 -15.26 -20.54
N PRO A 120 14.01 -16.44 -20.80
CA PRO A 120 14.49 -17.33 -21.80
C PRO A 120 14.27 -16.76 -23.22
N ARG A 121 15.12 -17.18 -24.17
CA ARG A 121 14.97 -16.83 -25.60
C ARG A 121 13.70 -17.44 -26.17
N SER A 122 13.37 -18.66 -25.77
CA SER A 122 12.15 -19.33 -26.22
C SER A 122 10.94 -18.93 -25.36
N ARG A 123 9.85 -18.53 -26.02
CA ARG A 123 8.57 -18.22 -25.33
C ARG A 123 7.88 -19.44 -24.71
N ALA A 124 8.27 -20.65 -25.10
CA ALA A 124 7.75 -21.90 -24.53
C ALA A 124 8.27 -22.15 -23.10
N GLN A 125 9.45 -21.59 -22.77
CA GLN A 125 10.05 -21.74 -21.45
C GLN A 125 9.56 -20.64 -20.51
N LYS A 126 9.25 -21.00 -19.26
CA LYS A 126 8.86 -20.03 -18.24
C LYS A 126 10.09 -19.31 -17.68
N LYS A 127 9.96 -18.00 -17.41
CA LYS A 127 10.97 -17.19 -16.73
C LYS A 127 11.43 -17.86 -15.44
N LEU A 128 12.72 -17.74 -15.11
CA LEU A 128 13.29 -18.14 -13.83
C LEU A 128 13.41 -16.91 -12.93
N LYS A 129 12.85 -16.99 -11.72
CA LYS A 129 12.80 -15.88 -10.76
C LYS A 129 13.71 -16.18 -9.59
N ILE A 130 14.85 -15.52 -9.52
CA ILE A 130 15.85 -15.67 -8.47
C ILE A 130 15.69 -14.54 -7.46
N PRO A 131 15.35 -14.81 -6.20
CA PRO A 131 15.26 -13.79 -5.18
C PRO A 131 16.65 -13.24 -4.85
N LEU A 132 16.81 -11.91 -4.78
CA LEU A 132 18.11 -11.27 -4.53
C LEU A 132 18.42 -11.09 -3.02
N PHE A 133 17.69 -11.74 -2.14
CA PHE A 133 18.06 -11.82 -0.72
C PHE A 133 19.11 -12.92 -0.42
N LEU A 134 19.69 -13.48 -1.46
CA LEU A 134 20.78 -14.46 -1.35
C LEU A 134 22.09 -13.78 -0.89
N ARG A 135 22.96 -14.55 -0.24
CA ARG A 135 24.33 -14.13 -0.02
C ARG A 135 25.10 -14.26 -1.34
N THR A 136 25.21 -13.14 -2.07
CA THR A 136 25.92 -13.07 -3.35
C THR A 136 27.38 -12.67 -3.16
N ASP A 137 28.24 -13.12 -4.04
CA ASP A 137 29.67 -12.81 -4.12
C ASP A 137 30.05 -12.33 -5.55
N LEU A 138 31.33 -12.07 -5.76
CA LEU A 138 31.84 -11.67 -7.07
C LEU A 138 31.59 -12.74 -8.14
N ALA A 139 31.68 -14.03 -7.80
CA ALA A 139 31.43 -15.12 -8.73
C ALA A 139 29.94 -15.13 -9.16
N PHE A 140 28.99 -14.85 -8.22
CA PHE A 140 27.58 -14.70 -8.58
C PHE A 140 27.39 -13.61 -9.64
N HIS A 141 27.96 -12.44 -9.44
CA HIS A 141 27.81 -11.33 -10.38
C HIS A 141 28.51 -11.59 -11.72
N ALA A 142 29.71 -12.18 -11.69
CA ALA A 142 30.45 -12.54 -12.88
C ALA A 142 29.70 -13.57 -13.75
N TRP A 143 28.94 -14.49 -13.15
CA TRP A 143 28.15 -15.45 -13.92
C TRP A 143 27.11 -14.78 -14.83
N PHE A 144 26.54 -13.65 -14.38
CA PHE A 144 25.57 -12.89 -15.15
C PHE A 144 26.20 -11.83 -16.07
N GLU A 145 27.51 -11.65 -16.05
CA GLU A 145 28.20 -10.80 -17.03
C GLU A 145 28.02 -11.38 -18.43
N GLY A 146 27.79 -10.50 -19.41
CA GLY A 146 27.50 -10.88 -20.80
C GLY A 146 26.06 -11.28 -21.08
N ILE A 147 25.22 -11.46 -20.05
CA ILE A 147 23.78 -11.59 -20.23
C ILE A 147 23.16 -10.20 -20.38
N SER A 148 22.43 -9.98 -21.48
CA SER A 148 21.79 -8.69 -21.80
C SER A 148 20.95 -8.16 -20.64
N ASP A 149 21.25 -6.96 -20.17
CA ASP A 149 20.46 -6.24 -19.17
C ASP A 149 19.29 -5.54 -19.88
N LEU A 150 18.10 -6.13 -19.76
CA LEU A 150 16.89 -5.62 -20.40
C LEU A 150 16.37 -4.36 -19.73
N ASP A 151 16.66 -4.15 -18.43
CA ASP A 151 16.24 -2.94 -17.74
C ASP A 151 17.04 -1.73 -18.22
N ALA A 152 18.36 -1.89 -18.39
CA ALA A 152 19.21 -0.85 -18.95
C ALA A 152 18.84 -0.54 -20.41
N LYS A 153 18.48 -1.56 -21.19
CA LYS A 153 18.02 -1.38 -22.58
C LYS A 153 16.69 -0.63 -22.62
N ASP A 154 15.71 -1.04 -21.83
CA ASP A 154 14.39 -0.40 -21.78
C ASP A 154 14.51 1.06 -21.29
N LEU A 155 15.41 1.33 -20.33
CA LEU A 155 15.68 2.68 -19.85
C LEU A 155 16.28 3.56 -20.95
N ALA A 156 17.30 3.06 -21.65
CA ALA A 156 17.92 3.79 -22.76
C ALA A 156 16.91 4.06 -23.90
N GLU A 157 16.04 3.09 -24.19
CA GLU A 157 14.95 3.26 -25.16
C GLU A 157 13.94 4.30 -24.70
N SER A 158 13.55 4.30 -23.42
CA SER A 158 12.67 5.31 -22.84
C SER A 158 13.28 6.72 -22.93
N GLU A 159 14.58 6.85 -22.65
CA GLU A 159 15.29 8.12 -22.77
C GLU A 159 15.37 8.59 -24.24
N ALA A 160 15.64 7.68 -25.15
CA ALA A 160 15.67 7.99 -26.58
C ALA A 160 14.27 8.44 -27.09
N GLN A 161 13.20 7.77 -26.64
CA GLN A 161 11.82 8.16 -26.97
C GLN A 161 11.50 9.56 -26.47
N LEU A 162 11.84 9.90 -25.22
CA LEU A 162 11.62 11.24 -24.68
C LEU A 162 12.45 12.32 -25.40
N ALA A 163 13.64 11.96 -25.89
CA ALA A 163 14.51 12.89 -26.61
C ALA A 163 13.95 13.28 -27.99
N VAL A 164 13.10 12.45 -28.60
CA VAL A 164 12.53 12.70 -29.94
C VAL A 164 11.02 12.97 -29.89
N ASP A 165 10.39 12.98 -28.71
CA ASP A 165 8.96 13.16 -28.55
C ASP A 165 8.54 14.60 -28.97
N PRO A 166 7.74 14.78 -30.02
CA PRO A 166 7.32 16.09 -30.50
C PRO A 166 6.38 16.82 -29.53
N ASP A 167 5.66 16.08 -28.68
CA ASP A 167 4.77 16.67 -27.67
C ASP A 167 5.53 17.41 -26.57
N LEU A 168 6.83 17.14 -26.41
CA LEU A 168 7.72 17.81 -25.46
C LEU A 168 8.45 19.04 -26.05
N GLY A 169 8.20 19.39 -27.31
CA GLY A 169 8.80 20.55 -27.97
C GLY A 169 9.54 20.21 -29.25
N PHE A 170 9.74 21.21 -30.10
CA PHE A 170 10.37 21.02 -31.41
C PHE A 170 11.89 20.92 -31.32
N ARG A 171 12.52 21.63 -30.37
CA ARG A 171 13.98 21.68 -30.21
C ARG A 171 14.44 20.76 -29.09
N SER A 172 15.60 20.15 -29.23
CA SER A 172 16.20 19.28 -28.22
C SER A 172 16.35 19.96 -26.85
N ASN A 173 16.75 21.24 -26.83
CA ASN A 173 16.88 22.01 -25.60
C ASN A 173 15.53 22.24 -24.91
N GLU A 174 14.46 22.48 -25.66
CA GLU A 174 13.10 22.63 -25.12
C GLU A 174 12.63 21.33 -24.46
N ARG A 175 12.85 20.20 -25.12
CA ARG A 175 12.50 18.87 -24.57
C ARG A 175 13.26 18.58 -23.28
N GLN A 176 14.57 18.83 -23.26
CA GLN A 176 15.37 18.64 -22.05
C GLN A 176 14.90 19.54 -20.89
N GLN A 177 14.58 20.81 -21.18
CA GLN A 177 14.04 21.73 -20.16
C GLN A 177 12.69 21.26 -19.64
N GLN A 178 11.80 20.78 -20.51
CA GLN A 178 10.51 20.24 -20.09
C GLN A 178 10.64 19.00 -19.22
N VAL A 179 11.50 18.06 -19.57
CA VAL A 179 11.77 16.88 -18.75
C VAL A 179 12.38 17.26 -17.40
N ALA A 180 13.33 18.21 -17.39
CA ALA A 180 13.93 18.71 -16.15
C ALA A 180 12.89 19.41 -15.26
N SER A 181 12.01 20.24 -15.85
CA SER A 181 10.90 20.89 -15.16
C SER A 181 9.93 19.86 -14.60
N ALA A 182 9.56 18.84 -15.38
CA ALA A 182 8.70 17.76 -14.95
C ALA A 182 9.29 16.97 -13.76
N ARG A 183 10.60 16.67 -13.79
CA ARG A 183 11.29 16.03 -12.66
C ARG A 183 11.22 16.89 -11.39
N ARG A 184 11.45 18.19 -11.48
CA ARG A 184 11.34 19.13 -10.35
C ARG A 184 9.91 19.14 -9.80
N THR A 185 8.91 19.29 -10.67
CA THR A 185 7.50 19.28 -10.28
C THR A 185 7.12 17.97 -9.58
N ALA A 186 7.53 16.81 -10.12
CA ALA A 186 7.27 15.51 -9.49
C ALA A 186 7.93 15.39 -8.12
N THR A 187 9.19 15.82 -8.00
CA THR A 187 9.89 15.83 -6.71
C THR A 187 9.17 16.69 -5.70
N THR A 188 8.80 17.94 -6.08
CA THR A 188 8.07 18.86 -5.20
C THR A 188 6.73 18.27 -4.77
N LEU A 189 5.93 17.75 -5.70
CA LEU A 189 4.64 17.14 -5.37
C LEU A 189 4.80 15.92 -4.46
N ASN A 190 5.77 15.04 -4.72
CA ASN A 190 6.04 13.88 -3.88
C ASN A 190 6.48 14.28 -2.46
N VAL A 191 7.30 15.31 -2.32
CA VAL A 191 7.72 15.84 -1.02
C VAL A 191 6.52 16.45 -0.29
N VAL A 192 5.75 17.30 -0.96
CA VAL A 192 4.54 17.93 -0.38
C VAL A 192 3.53 16.86 0.03
N GLY A 193 3.27 15.87 -0.84
CA GLY A 193 2.37 14.76 -0.54
C GLY A 193 2.86 13.90 0.63
N GLY A 194 4.16 13.59 0.66
CA GLY A 194 4.77 12.86 1.76
C GLY A 194 4.65 13.59 3.11
N ILE A 195 4.94 14.91 3.12
CA ILE A 195 4.83 15.75 4.32
C ILE A 195 3.36 15.87 4.75
N ALA A 196 2.45 16.17 3.82
CA ALA A 196 1.02 16.30 4.13
C ALA A 196 0.45 14.99 4.69
N GLY A 197 0.80 13.85 4.07
CA GLY A 197 0.36 12.55 4.54
C GLY A 197 0.93 12.17 5.90
N ALA A 198 2.21 12.39 6.14
CA ALA A 198 2.82 12.17 7.44
C ALA A 198 2.20 13.09 8.51
N TRP A 199 1.99 14.37 8.18
CA TRP A 199 1.31 15.31 9.06
C TRP A 199 -0.11 14.85 9.38
N GLY A 200 -0.88 14.43 8.38
CA GLY A 200 -2.24 13.92 8.57
C GLY A 200 -2.30 12.66 9.41
N LEU A 201 -1.34 11.75 9.27
CA LEU A 201 -1.33 10.49 10.05
C LEU A 201 -0.91 10.68 11.51
N PHE A 202 0.13 11.51 11.76
CA PHE A 202 0.75 11.57 13.09
C PHE A 202 0.36 12.80 13.91
N PHE A 203 -0.03 13.90 13.28
CA PHE A 203 -0.30 15.15 13.97
C PHE A 203 -1.34 16.02 13.25
N PRO A 204 -2.62 15.59 13.15
CA PRO A 204 -3.65 16.25 12.32
C PRO A 204 -4.14 17.57 12.93
N ARG A 205 -3.26 18.55 13.11
CA ARG A 205 -3.62 19.89 13.65
C ARG A 205 -2.97 20.99 12.86
N PRO A 206 -3.69 22.06 12.45
CA PRO A 206 -5.15 22.25 12.57
C PRO A 206 -5.90 21.29 11.62
N TYR A 207 -6.98 20.66 12.14
CA TYR A 207 -7.66 19.54 11.48
C TYR A 207 -8.20 19.86 10.09
N SER A 208 -9.00 20.92 9.95
CA SER A 208 -9.62 21.28 8.66
C SER A 208 -8.59 21.58 7.57
N LEU A 209 -7.46 22.23 7.92
CA LEU A 209 -6.40 22.52 6.99
C LEU A 209 -5.75 21.23 6.46
N ILE A 210 -5.45 20.30 7.36
CA ILE A 210 -4.77 19.07 6.95
C ILE A 210 -5.68 18.15 6.14
N ILE A 211 -6.95 18.02 6.52
CA ILE A 211 -7.94 17.27 5.72
C ILE A 211 -8.09 17.87 4.33
N PHE A 212 -8.13 19.21 4.22
CA PHE A 212 -8.15 19.90 2.93
C PHE A 212 -6.89 19.57 2.09
N LEU A 213 -5.69 19.60 2.68
CA LEU A 213 -4.44 19.26 1.99
C LEU A 213 -4.43 17.79 1.54
N LEU A 214 -4.88 16.87 2.39
CA LEU A 214 -4.98 15.45 2.06
C LEU A 214 -5.96 15.19 0.91
N ALA A 215 -7.04 15.97 0.83
CA ALA A 215 -8.02 15.87 -0.24
C ALA A 215 -7.50 16.48 -1.55
N ILE A 216 -6.87 17.66 -1.50
CA ILE A 216 -6.54 18.42 -2.71
C ILE A 216 -5.27 17.91 -3.42
N VAL A 217 -4.27 17.40 -2.69
CA VAL A 217 -2.99 16.97 -3.28
C VAL A 217 -3.17 15.83 -4.31
N PRO A 218 -3.92 14.74 -4.03
CA PRO A 218 -4.19 13.73 -5.04
C PRO A 218 -4.96 14.26 -6.25
N LEU A 219 -5.88 15.21 -6.06
CA LEU A 219 -6.61 15.86 -7.17
C LEU A 219 -5.66 16.70 -8.05
N ILE A 220 -4.72 17.43 -7.45
CA ILE A 220 -3.66 18.16 -8.19
C ILE A 220 -2.82 17.17 -9.00
N VAL A 221 -2.43 16.04 -8.41
CA VAL A 221 -1.70 14.98 -9.10
C VAL A 221 -2.48 14.47 -10.31
N MET A 222 -3.78 14.22 -10.14
CA MET A 222 -4.66 13.80 -11.24
C MET A 222 -4.75 14.85 -12.35
N ALA A 223 -4.87 16.12 -11.98
CA ALA A 223 -4.91 17.22 -12.95
C ALA A 223 -3.57 17.36 -13.72
N VAL A 224 -2.44 17.19 -13.03
CA VAL A 224 -1.10 17.19 -13.64
C VAL A 224 -0.96 16.01 -14.61
N LEU A 225 -1.34 14.80 -14.20
CA LEU A 225 -1.32 13.61 -15.06
C LEU A 225 -2.20 13.79 -16.31
N ALA A 226 -3.43 14.27 -16.13
CA ALA A 226 -4.37 14.47 -17.23
C ALA A 226 -3.90 15.49 -18.28
N ARG A 227 -3.21 16.56 -17.82
CA ARG A 227 -2.69 17.63 -18.70
C ARG A 227 -1.34 17.33 -19.33
N SER A 228 -0.60 16.41 -18.78
CA SER A 228 0.83 16.22 -19.07
C SER A 228 1.13 15.44 -20.35
N ARG A 229 0.15 15.00 -21.09
CA ARG A 229 0.32 14.22 -22.34
C ARG A 229 1.30 13.06 -22.21
N GLY A 230 1.40 12.45 -21.01
CA GLY A 230 2.20 11.27 -20.74
C GLY A 230 3.65 11.51 -20.28
N ILE A 231 4.04 12.75 -19.99
CA ILE A 231 5.39 13.05 -19.44
C ILE A 231 5.56 12.49 -18.01
N TYR A 232 4.48 12.36 -17.23
CA TYR A 232 4.50 11.75 -15.91
C TYR A 232 3.94 10.35 -15.94
N GLN A 233 4.28 9.58 -14.92
CA GLN A 233 3.70 8.28 -14.63
C GLN A 233 3.24 8.21 -13.17
N ILE A 234 2.25 7.35 -12.88
CA ILE A 234 1.80 7.17 -11.50
C ILE A 234 2.75 6.25 -10.72
N GLU A 235 3.22 5.19 -11.37
CA GLU A 235 4.12 4.19 -10.78
C GLU A 235 5.55 4.38 -11.32
N GLY A 236 6.50 4.68 -10.43
CA GLY A 236 7.92 4.79 -10.77
C GLY A 236 8.49 3.43 -11.21
N ARG A 237 9.12 3.39 -12.38
CA ARG A 237 9.75 2.21 -12.94
C ARG A 237 11.23 2.45 -13.12
N ARG A 238 12.05 1.44 -12.82
CA ARG A 238 13.49 1.50 -13.09
C ARG A 238 13.83 1.54 -14.59
N THR A 239 12.88 1.08 -15.42
CA THR A 239 13.01 0.99 -16.87
C THR A 239 12.39 2.15 -17.64
N ASP A 240 11.95 3.18 -16.93
CA ASP A 240 11.27 4.34 -17.51
C ASP A 240 11.82 5.62 -16.88
N SER A 241 12.32 6.52 -17.71
CA SER A 241 12.94 7.78 -17.25
C SER A 241 11.93 8.88 -16.91
N ARG A 242 10.62 8.65 -17.15
CA ARG A 242 9.55 9.59 -16.80
C ARG A 242 9.41 9.72 -15.29
N PRO A 243 9.24 10.96 -14.78
CA PRO A 243 9.07 11.18 -13.35
C PRO A 243 7.75 10.60 -12.84
N ALA A 244 7.80 9.96 -11.66
CA ALA A 244 6.65 9.33 -11.03
C ALA A 244 6.03 10.24 -9.96
N LEU A 245 4.71 10.17 -9.81
CA LEU A 245 3.92 10.92 -8.83
C LEU A 245 3.33 10.00 -7.74
N THR A 246 3.96 8.85 -7.51
CA THR A 246 3.48 7.78 -6.64
C THR A 246 3.20 8.27 -5.21
N LEU A 247 4.19 8.92 -4.57
CA LEU A 247 4.07 9.33 -3.16
C LEU A 247 3.03 10.45 -2.99
N ALA A 248 3.00 11.40 -3.93
CA ALA A 248 2.04 12.50 -3.92
C ALA A 248 0.59 12.03 -4.04
N PHE A 249 0.36 10.90 -4.71
CA PHE A 249 -0.97 10.32 -4.84
C PHE A 249 -1.32 9.39 -3.66
N LEU A 250 -0.43 8.44 -3.34
CA LEU A 250 -0.74 7.37 -2.39
C LEU A 250 -0.76 7.84 -0.93
N ILE A 251 0.25 8.60 -0.49
CA ILE A 251 0.41 8.89 0.95
C ILE A 251 -0.71 9.79 1.48
N PRO A 252 -1.06 10.92 0.82
CA PRO A 252 -2.19 11.73 1.27
C PRO A 252 -3.53 11.00 1.15
N GLY A 253 -3.72 10.19 0.09
CA GLY A 253 -4.94 9.40 -0.11
C GLY A 253 -5.16 8.37 1.00
N LEU A 254 -4.10 7.64 1.38
CA LEU A 254 -4.14 6.73 2.52
C LEU A 254 -4.42 7.46 3.83
N ALA A 255 -3.72 8.57 4.07
CA ALA A 255 -3.92 9.35 5.28
C ALA A 255 -5.35 9.86 5.41
N LEU A 256 -5.97 10.32 4.31
CA LEU A 256 -7.35 10.77 4.29
C LEU A 256 -8.33 9.65 4.61
N GLY A 257 -8.17 8.47 3.98
CA GLY A 257 -9.01 7.31 4.25
C GLY A 257 -8.90 6.84 5.70
N PHE A 258 -7.69 6.78 6.26
CA PHE A 258 -7.50 6.44 7.68
C PHE A 258 -8.15 7.48 8.60
N ARG A 259 -8.02 8.78 8.30
CA ARG A 259 -8.69 9.82 9.09
C ARG A 259 -10.21 9.73 9.03
N ALA A 260 -10.77 9.38 7.86
CA ALA A 260 -12.20 9.20 7.73
C ALA A 260 -12.73 8.05 8.61
N ILE A 261 -12.00 6.94 8.66
CA ILE A 261 -12.37 5.79 9.52
C ILE A 261 -12.19 6.12 10.99
N ASP A 262 -11.14 6.85 11.36
CA ASP A 262 -10.72 7.06 12.75
C ASP A 262 -11.44 8.24 13.43
N ASP A 263 -11.67 9.33 12.67
CA ASP A 263 -12.17 10.60 13.21
C ASP A 263 -13.64 10.89 12.85
N MET A 264 -14.19 10.24 11.80
CA MET A 264 -15.53 10.53 11.31
C MET A 264 -16.46 9.37 11.68
N HIS A 265 -17.19 9.55 12.80
CA HIS A 265 -18.13 8.54 13.29
C HIS A 265 -19.40 8.56 12.44
N MET A 266 -19.39 7.79 11.36
CA MET A 266 -20.54 7.67 10.46
C MET A 266 -21.57 6.71 11.07
N LEU A 267 -22.78 7.21 11.29
CA LEU A 267 -23.89 6.36 11.76
C LEU A 267 -24.34 5.37 10.67
N ARG A 268 -24.28 5.82 9.41
CA ARG A 268 -24.67 5.01 8.25
C ARG A 268 -23.79 5.37 7.05
N TRP A 269 -23.18 4.34 6.44
CA TRP A 269 -22.30 4.50 5.28
C TRP A 269 -23.05 4.41 3.94
N GLU A 270 -24.22 3.74 3.91
CA GLU A 270 -24.94 3.45 2.67
C GLU A 270 -25.20 4.67 1.79
N PRO A 271 -25.56 5.87 2.35
CA PRO A 271 -25.84 7.04 1.52
C PRO A 271 -24.65 7.52 0.68
N ILE A 272 -23.42 7.30 1.19
CA ILE A 272 -22.19 7.77 0.50
C ILE A 272 -21.52 6.70 -0.36
N LEU A 273 -21.87 5.41 -0.21
CA LEU A 273 -21.24 4.31 -0.96
C LEU A 273 -21.34 4.48 -2.48
N LEU A 274 -22.50 4.92 -2.97
CA LEU A 274 -22.68 5.15 -4.41
C LEU A 274 -21.75 6.24 -4.93
N LEU A 275 -21.65 7.36 -4.20
CA LEU A 275 -20.78 8.48 -4.58
C LEU A 275 -19.31 8.09 -4.47
N THR A 276 -18.93 7.35 -3.43
CA THR A 276 -17.59 6.76 -3.29
C THR A 276 -17.26 5.88 -4.49
N ALA A 277 -18.16 4.99 -4.89
CA ALA A 277 -17.96 4.13 -6.05
C ALA A 277 -17.80 4.93 -7.36
N ILE A 278 -18.64 5.95 -7.59
CA ILE A 278 -18.54 6.83 -8.75
C ILE A 278 -17.19 7.57 -8.76
N CYS A 279 -16.77 8.16 -7.64
CA CYS A 279 -15.49 8.84 -7.52
C CYS A 279 -14.32 7.88 -7.78
N ALA A 280 -14.35 6.68 -7.19
CA ALA A 280 -13.31 5.67 -7.39
C ALA A 280 -13.19 5.22 -8.85
N LEU A 281 -14.32 5.00 -9.52
CA LEU A 281 -14.36 4.63 -10.95
C LEU A 281 -13.84 5.77 -11.83
N LEU A 282 -14.21 7.01 -11.55
CA LEU A 282 -13.68 8.17 -12.28
C LEU A 282 -12.17 8.32 -12.09
N LEU A 283 -11.67 8.16 -10.87
CA LEU A 283 -10.22 8.18 -10.59
C LEU A 283 -9.50 7.04 -11.32
N ALA A 284 -10.01 5.83 -11.22
CA ALA A 284 -9.42 4.69 -11.92
C ALA A 284 -9.42 4.89 -13.45
N TRP A 285 -10.52 5.38 -14.02
CA TRP A 285 -10.62 5.70 -15.44
C TRP A 285 -9.61 6.76 -15.86
N LEU A 286 -9.48 7.87 -15.10
CA LEU A 286 -8.51 8.93 -15.38
C LEU A 286 -7.07 8.42 -15.31
N LEU A 287 -6.73 7.60 -14.29
CA LEU A 287 -5.39 7.02 -14.14
C LEU A 287 -5.04 6.09 -15.29
N ILE A 288 -5.96 5.21 -15.67
CA ILE A 288 -5.78 4.27 -16.76
C ILE A 288 -5.67 5.00 -18.11
N ARG A 289 -6.49 6.05 -18.31
CA ARG A 289 -6.42 6.90 -19.51
C ARG A 289 -5.09 7.66 -19.59
N SER A 290 -4.55 8.08 -18.47
CA SER A 290 -3.27 8.83 -18.40
C SER A 290 -2.05 7.94 -18.64
N ASP A 291 -2.11 6.66 -18.24
CA ASP A 291 -1.07 5.66 -18.53
C ASP A 291 -1.70 4.34 -19.00
N HIS A 292 -1.96 4.23 -20.30
CA HIS A 292 -2.56 3.03 -20.92
C HIS A 292 -1.72 1.75 -20.73
N ARG A 293 -0.45 1.85 -20.35
CA ARG A 293 0.41 0.70 -20.04
C ARG A 293 -0.01 -0.01 -18.74
N LEU A 294 -0.78 0.66 -17.88
CA LEU A 294 -1.34 0.06 -16.66
C LEU A 294 -2.24 -1.14 -16.95
N TRP A 295 -3.02 -1.13 -18.06
CA TRP A 295 -3.87 -2.26 -18.46
C TRP A 295 -3.11 -3.58 -18.62
N ARG A 296 -1.83 -3.52 -18.94
CA ARG A 296 -0.97 -4.71 -19.08
C ARG A 296 -0.47 -5.24 -17.74
N ARG A 297 -0.86 -4.63 -16.61
CA ARG A 297 -0.39 -4.93 -15.26
C ARG A 297 -1.57 -5.08 -14.29
N PRO A 298 -2.22 -6.25 -14.25
CA PRO A 298 -3.42 -6.45 -13.43
C PRO A 298 -3.19 -6.16 -11.94
N ALA A 299 -2.01 -6.48 -11.40
CA ALA A 299 -1.67 -6.16 -10.01
C ALA A 299 -1.62 -4.65 -9.73
N ALA A 300 -1.06 -3.85 -10.65
CA ALA A 300 -1.06 -2.39 -10.52
C ALA A 300 -2.47 -1.81 -10.62
N VAL A 301 -3.30 -2.34 -11.53
CA VAL A 301 -4.72 -1.93 -11.64
C VAL A 301 -5.48 -2.23 -10.35
N ILE A 302 -5.31 -3.44 -9.77
CA ILE A 302 -5.95 -3.80 -8.50
C ILE A 302 -5.54 -2.85 -7.38
N LEU A 303 -4.24 -2.53 -7.26
CA LEU A 303 -3.75 -1.59 -6.26
C LEU A 303 -4.32 -0.19 -6.48
N ILE A 304 -4.36 0.30 -7.71
CA ILE A 304 -4.92 1.62 -8.04
C ILE A 304 -6.41 1.69 -7.69
N VAL A 305 -7.17 0.64 -8.01
CA VAL A 305 -8.60 0.57 -7.65
C VAL A 305 -8.76 0.55 -6.13
N PHE A 306 -7.99 -0.28 -5.44
CA PHE A 306 -8.03 -0.34 -3.97
C PHE A 306 -7.75 1.03 -3.33
N PHE A 307 -6.64 1.68 -3.70
CA PHE A 307 -6.29 3.00 -3.19
C PHE A 307 -7.28 4.08 -3.64
N GLY A 308 -7.80 3.95 -4.86
CA GLY A 308 -8.83 4.86 -5.40
C GLY A 308 -10.12 4.78 -4.59
N VAL A 309 -10.57 3.60 -4.21
CA VAL A 309 -11.73 3.40 -3.33
C VAL A 309 -11.46 4.01 -1.96
N PHE A 310 -10.32 3.69 -1.36
CA PHE A 310 -9.95 4.16 -0.03
C PHE A 310 -9.83 5.69 0.05
N TYR A 311 -9.22 6.32 -0.95
CA TYR A 311 -9.16 7.77 -1.07
C TYR A 311 -10.54 8.39 -1.30
N SER A 312 -11.35 7.78 -2.18
CA SER A 312 -12.68 8.31 -2.51
C SER A 312 -13.62 8.24 -1.31
N ASP A 313 -13.53 7.18 -0.52
CA ASP A 313 -14.28 7.03 0.72
C ASP A 313 -13.91 8.14 1.72
N GLY A 314 -12.63 8.32 1.97
CA GLY A 314 -12.13 9.41 2.80
C GLY A 314 -12.53 10.80 2.29
N LEU A 315 -12.48 11.02 0.97
CA LEU A 315 -12.87 12.30 0.36
C LEU A 315 -14.37 12.57 0.54
N VAL A 316 -15.22 11.58 0.26
CA VAL A 316 -16.68 11.73 0.36
C VAL A 316 -17.12 11.91 1.81
N ALA A 317 -16.55 11.13 2.75
CA ALA A 317 -16.80 11.28 4.17
C ALA A 317 -16.37 12.67 4.68
N ALA A 318 -15.17 13.13 4.28
CA ALA A 318 -14.69 14.45 4.63
C ALA A 318 -15.58 15.57 4.07
N LEU A 319 -16.02 15.48 2.83
CA LEU A 319 -16.95 16.43 2.22
C LEU A 319 -18.30 16.42 2.97
N ASN A 320 -18.79 15.24 3.32
CA ASN A 320 -20.04 15.09 4.08
C ASN A 320 -19.98 15.79 5.45
N ALA A 321 -18.87 15.63 6.17
CA ALA A 321 -18.72 16.22 7.50
C ALA A 321 -18.33 17.70 7.46
N LEU A 322 -17.35 18.11 6.63
CA LEU A 322 -16.83 19.49 6.61
C LEU A 322 -17.79 20.49 5.95
N LEU A 323 -18.62 20.05 5.01
CA LEU A 323 -19.62 20.90 4.36
C LEU A 323 -20.98 20.88 5.05
N ASP A 324 -21.12 20.07 6.09
CA ASP A 324 -22.35 20.01 6.86
C ASP A 324 -22.59 21.33 7.63
N ARG A 325 -23.77 21.89 7.44
CA ARG A 325 -24.24 23.09 8.11
C ARG A 325 -25.50 22.83 8.94
N SER A 326 -25.85 21.57 9.12
CA SER A 326 -27.01 21.18 9.90
C SER A 326 -26.79 21.50 11.40
N GLU A 327 -27.85 21.88 12.08
CA GLU A 327 -27.82 21.96 13.55
C GLU A 327 -27.80 20.55 14.14
N PRO A 328 -26.80 20.22 14.99
CA PRO A 328 -26.70 18.91 15.59
C PRO A 328 -27.82 18.65 16.60
N ARG A 329 -28.31 17.42 16.60
CA ARG A 329 -29.20 16.94 17.67
C ARG A 329 -28.35 16.34 18.79
N ALA A 330 -28.44 16.91 19.99
CA ALA A 330 -27.73 16.43 21.15
C ALA A 330 -28.48 15.27 21.80
N TYR A 331 -27.80 14.17 22.06
CA TYR A 331 -28.27 13.03 22.83
C TYR A 331 -27.37 12.84 24.04
N GLU A 332 -27.98 12.88 25.24
CA GLU A 332 -27.25 12.62 26.47
C GLU A 332 -27.11 11.12 26.69
N THR A 333 -25.91 10.65 27.05
CA THR A 333 -25.63 9.26 27.36
C THR A 333 -24.62 9.15 28.52
N VAL A 334 -24.40 7.95 29.05
CA VAL A 334 -23.56 7.69 30.21
C VAL A 334 -22.36 6.85 29.79
N VAL A 335 -21.19 7.17 30.34
CA VAL A 335 -19.98 6.40 30.16
C VAL A 335 -20.03 5.14 31.03
N THR A 336 -20.09 3.95 30.43
CA THR A 336 -20.14 2.66 31.13
C THR A 336 -18.77 2.05 31.35
N ASP A 337 -17.81 2.34 30.49
CA ASP A 337 -16.42 1.87 30.59
C ASP A 337 -15.45 2.85 29.91
N LYS A 338 -14.19 2.76 30.28
CA LYS A 338 -13.09 3.57 29.74
C LYS A 338 -11.87 2.69 29.54
N HIS A 339 -11.35 2.64 28.33
CA HIS A 339 -10.11 1.94 28.07
C HIS A 339 -9.25 2.68 27.03
N MET A 340 -8.00 2.28 26.93
CA MET A 340 -7.08 2.77 25.90
C MET A 340 -6.46 1.59 25.16
N SER A 341 -6.36 1.73 23.87
CA SER A 341 -5.57 0.83 23.03
C SER A 341 -4.19 1.43 22.83
N SER A 342 -3.17 0.78 23.35
CA SER A 342 -1.78 1.22 23.21
C SER A 342 -1.08 0.43 22.12
N GLY A 343 -0.76 1.12 21.01
CA GLY A 343 0.05 0.59 19.91
C GLY A 343 1.16 1.59 19.57
N LYS A 344 1.43 1.80 18.29
CA LYS A 344 2.32 2.89 17.83
C LYS A 344 1.70 4.27 18.09
N THR A 345 0.40 4.35 18.15
CA THR A 345 -0.41 5.49 18.60
C THR A 345 -1.36 5.01 19.68
N THR A 346 -1.62 5.84 20.69
CA THR A 346 -2.60 5.53 21.75
C THR A 346 -3.94 6.11 21.33
N THR A 347 -4.97 5.25 21.22
CA THR A 347 -6.36 5.65 20.99
C THR A 347 -7.15 5.47 22.28
N TYR A 348 -7.97 6.46 22.63
CA TYR A 348 -8.75 6.51 23.85
C TYR A 348 -10.20 6.21 23.54
N TYR A 349 -10.81 5.31 24.28
CA TYR A 349 -12.19 4.87 24.06
C TYR A 349 -13.04 5.11 25.30
N LEU A 350 -14.27 5.59 25.06
CA LEU A 350 -15.35 5.62 26.04
C LEU A 350 -16.43 4.64 25.56
N ARG A 351 -16.83 3.71 26.41
CA ARG A 351 -17.99 2.87 26.15
C ARG A 351 -19.23 3.62 26.60
N LEU A 352 -20.14 3.81 25.66
CA LEU A 352 -21.35 4.59 25.89
C LEU A 352 -22.60 3.70 26.00
N GLU A 353 -23.57 4.08 26.87
CA GLU A 353 -24.89 3.49 26.81
C GLU A 353 -25.59 3.80 25.48
N PRO A 354 -26.64 3.02 25.12
CA PRO A 354 -27.46 3.32 23.95
C PRO A 354 -27.98 4.76 23.96
N TRP A 355 -27.91 5.42 22.81
CA TRP A 355 -28.32 6.81 22.65
C TRP A 355 -29.03 7.03 21.30
N GLY A 356 -30.08 7.83 21.27
CA GLY A 356 -30.78 8.18 20.03
C GLY A 356 -31.05 7.00 19.12
N PRO A 357 -30.46 6.99 17.88
CA PRO A 357 -30.60 5.89 16.94
C PRO A 357 -29.71 4.68 17.25
N GLN A 358 -28.71 4.81 18.13
CA GLN A 358 -27.80 3.72 18.51
C GLN A 358 -28.40 2.91 19.65
N THR A 359 -28.79 1.68 19.37
CA THR A 359 -29.50 0.80 20.32
C THR A 359 -28.59 -0.16 21.09
N ALA A 360 -27.32 -0.20 20.79
CA ALA A 360 -26.33 -1.02 21.48
C ALA A 360 -25.29 -0.13 22.19
N THR A 361 -24.68 -0.64 23.26
CA THR A 361 -23.48 -0.07 23.86
C THR A 361 -22.34 -0.25 22.87
N ASP A 362 -21.57 0.82 22.63
CA ASP A 362 -20.43 0.77 21.70
C ASP A 362 -19.22 1.51 22.26
N ASP A 363 -18.05 1.11 21.82
CA ASP A 363 -16.77 1.74 22.17
C ASP A 363 -16.47 2.84 21.16
N GLU A 364 -16.47 4.07 21.63
CA GLU A 364 -16.29 5.26 20.81
C GLU A 364 -14.94 5.89 21.02
N SER A 365 -14.20 6.13 19.91
CA SER A 365 -12.92 6.84 19.99
C SER A 365 -13.13 8.31 20.32
N VAL A 366 -12.37 8.82 21.28
CA VAL A 366 -12.52 10.20 21.75
C VAL A 366 -11.16 10.88 21.91
N PRO A 367 -11.10 12.22 21.83
CA PRO A 367 -9.89 12.97 22.14
C PRO A 367 -9.43 12.74 23.57
N TYR A 368 -8.11 12.71 23.79
CA TYR A 368 -7.51 12.55 25.14
C TYR A 368 -8.09 13.48 26.17
N SER A 369 -8.35 14.75 25.83
CA SER A 369 -8.92 15.75 26.73
C SER A 369 -10.32 15.40 27.23
N LEU A 370 -11.13 14.75 26.40
CA LEU A 370 -12.45 14.26 26.80
C LEU A 370 -12.30 13.00 27.67
N TYR A 371 -11.46 12.05 27.21
CA TYR A 371 -11.17 10.84 27.96
C TYR A 371 -10.67 11.12 29.37
N GLU A 372 -9.71 12.03 29.53
CA GLU A 372 -9.12 12.37 30.84
C GLU A 372 -10.14 13.06 31.75
N SER A 373 -11.00 13.93 31.18
CA SER A 373 -11.96 14.71 31.95
C SER A 373 -13.22 13.96 32.37
N ARG A 374 -13.39 12.70 31.95
CA ARG A 374 -14.60 11.90 32.23
C ARG A 374 -14.28 10.64 33.00
N GLN A 375 -15.17 10.26 33.91
CA GLN A 375 -15.12 9.02 34.67
C GLN A 375 -16.29 8.10 34.29
N ILE A 376 -16.21 6.82 34.67
CA ILE A 376 -17.32 5.88 34.54
C ILE A 376 -18.52 6.41 35.35
N GLY A 377 -19.68 6.45 34.76
CA GLY A 377 -20.90 7.05 35.32
C GLY A 377 -21.14 8.51 34.95
N ASP A 378 -20.14 9.19 34.36
CA ASP A 378 -20.31 10.58 33.92
C ASP A 378 -21.17 10.65 32.64
N ARG A 379 -21.84 11.80 32.48
CA ARG A 379 -22.63 12.11 31.30
C ARG A 379 -21.78 12.75 30.22
N VAL A 380 -22.01 12.33 28.98
CA VAL A 380 -21.47 12.92 27.76
C VAL A 380 -22.60 13.14 26.76
N CYS A 381 -22.41 14.05 25.84
CA CYS A 381 -23.35 14.30 24.76
C CYS A 381 -22.83 13.86 23.43
N VAL A 382 -23.62 13.08 22.69
CA VAL A 382 -23.41 12.74 21.31
C VAL A 382 -24.18 13.73 20.44
N TYR A 383 -23.46 14.43 19.57
CA TYR A 383 -24.00 15.43 18.67
C TYR A 383 -24.18 14.79 17.30
N LEU A 384 -25.41 14.44 16.96
CA LEU A 384 -25.76 13.82 15.67
C LEU A 384 -26.06 14.88 14.63
N HIS A 385 -25.30 14.85 13.54
CA HIS A 385 -25.40 15.71 12.38
C HIS A 385 -26.07 14.98 11.21
N SER A 386 -26.77 15.71 10.34
CA SER A 386 -27.45 15.12 9.18
C SER A 386 -26.47 14.75 8.05
N GLY A 387 -25.31 15.43 7.98
CA GLY A 387 -24.36 15.31 6.89
C GLY A 387 -24.77 16.10 5.65
N ALA A 388 -23.82 16.74 4.98
CA ALA A 388 -24.07 17.50 3.76
C ALA A 388 -24.63 16.64 2.60
N LEU A 389 -24.34 15.34 2.62
CA LEU A 389 -24.78 14.35 1.65
C LEU A 389 -25.92 13.45 2.19
N ASN A 390 -26.63 13.90 3.24
CA ASN A 390 -27.63 13.11 3.94
C ASN A 390 -27.10 11.78 4.52
N ALA A 391 -25.81 11.73 4.85
CA ALA A 391 -25.16 10.62 5.52
C ALA A 391 -24.93 11.03 6.99
N PRO A 392 -25.75 10.57 7.95
CA PRO A 392 -25.65 10.99 9.33
C PRO A 392 -24.30 10.60 9.94
N TRP A 393 -23.69 11.55 10.64
CA TRP A 393 -22.45 11.38 11.37
C TRP A 393 -22.55 12.05 12.74
N TYR A 394 -21.68 11.70 13.68
CA TYR A 394 -21.72 12.24 15.02
C TYR A 394 -20.35 12.53 15.60
N ASP A 395 -20.30 13.43 16.54
CA ASP A 395 -19.15 13.69 17.40
C ASP A 395 -19.57 13.61 18.88
N ILE A 396 -18.57 13.38 19.73
CA ILE A 396 -18.79 13.18 21.17
C ILE A 396 -18.10 14.32 21.93
N GLY A 397 -18.85 14.96 22.80
CA GLY A 397 -18.38 16.11 23.52
C GLY A 397 -18.99 16.26 24.94
N ARG A 398 -18.67 17.40 25.54
CA ARG A 398 -19.29 17.79 26.80
C ARG A 398 -20.70 18.27 26.49
N CYS A 399 -21.68 17.92 27.34
CA CYS A 399 -23.01 18.50 27.27
C CYS A 399 -22.94 20.01 27.52
N ARG A 400 -23.51 20.76 26.61
CA ARG A 400 -23.58 22.23 26.68
C ARG A 400 -24.80 22.70 27.47
#